data_d507bee0c43beec565a1750e9b3ff00c
#
_entry.id   d507bee0c43beec565a1750e9b3ff00c
#
_cell.length_a   1.000
_cell.length_b   1.000
_cell.length_c   1.000
_cell.angle_alpha   90.00
_cell.angle_beta   90.00
_cell.angle_gamma   90.00
#
_symmetry.space_group_name_H-M   'P 1'
#
loop_
_entity.id
_entity.type
_entity.pdbx_description
1 polymer ?
#
loop_
_entity_poly.entity_id
_entity_poly.type
_entity_poly.pdbx_seq_one_letter_code
_entity_poly.pdbx_strand_id
1 'polypeptide(L)'
;MSIQLKKFQDQFDIPLTEVFGRQLYITEFGLEIAQIAQRISNEMLAIDYQSQVYKGVLCGKLKIAVVSTGKYVMPYFLNDFIQKYPNVDLEIEVTNRKKVLEILKNNEVDFALVSVLPDDFAVTSETLITNKLFLMGKNKADFNTTDAIDVFTKIPMLFREAGSGTRLVMENYFKKNNIYCKTKMQLTSNEAVKQAVIAGLGFSVLPVIGCKNELKNHELHIINVAGFPIQSQWNLIALPNKKMAPVAETYLQFLQKEKEQITLHNFDWIHQY
;
A
#
# COMPACT_ATOMS: atom_id res chain seq x y z
N MET A 1 -15.26 20.54 -22.99
CA MET A 1 -13.78 20.61 -23.17
C MET A 1 -13.33 22.03 -22.84
N SER A 2 -12.25 22.21 -22.07
CA SER A 2 -11.72 23.57 -21.80
C SER A 2 -11.08 24.14 -23.06
N ILE A 3 -11.05 25.49 -23.17
CA ILE A 3 -10.43 26.19 -24.32
C ILE A 3 -8.95 25.82 -24.47
N GLN A 4 -8.25 25.64 -23.34
CA GLN A 4 -6.83 25.25 -23.34
C GLN A 4 -6.64 23.83 -23.89
N LEU A 5 -7.46 22.88 -23.46
CA LEU A 5 -7.40 21.50 -23.95
C LEU A 5 -7.71 21.45 -25.46
N LYS A 6 -8.65 22.26 -25.94
CA LYS A 6 -8.95 22.34 -27.37
C LYS A 6 -7.77 22.88 -28.17
N LYS A 7 -7.14 23.98 -27.72
CA LYS A 7 -5.94 24.56 -28.37
C LYS A 7 -4.76 23.57 -28.37
N PHE A 8 -4.63 22.74 -27.34
CA PHE A 8 -3.61 21.71 -27.29
C PHE A 8 -3.94 20.55 -28.24
N GLN A 9 -5.18 20.11 -28.26
CA GLN A 9 -5.70 19.10 -29.20
C GLN A 9 -5.44 19.48 -30.67
N ASP A 10 -5.66 20.76 -31.02
CA ASP A 10 -5.52 21.29 -32.38
C ASP A 10 -4.06 21.29 -32.91
N GLN A 11 -3.08 20.93 -32.08
CA GLN A 11 -1.67 20.76 -32.47
C GLN A 11 -1.34 19.34 -32.95
N PHE A 12 -2.30 18.40 -32.84
CA PHE A 12 -2.10 17.00 -33.23
C PHE A 12 -3.09 16.60 -34.30
N ASP A 13 -2.62 15.89 -35.33
CA ASP A 13 -3.46 15.30 -36.37
C ASP A 13 -4.31 14.12 -35.86
N ILE A 14 -3.86 13.52 -34.74
CA ILE A 14 -4.56 12.40 -34.10
C ILE A 14 -5.30 12.94 -32.86
N PRO A 15 -6.59 12.61 -32.68
CA PRO A 15 -7.35 13.10 -31.54
C PRO A 15 -6.80 12.56 -30.20
N LEU A 16 -6.60 13.47 -29.23
CA LEU A 16 -6.26 13.11 -27.85
C LEU A 16 -7.48 12.68 -27.06
N THR A 17 -8.66 13.16 -27.45
CA THR A 17 -9.92 12.87 -26.79
C THR A 17 -11.01 12.63 -27.82
N GLU A 18 -11.97 11.77 -27.49
CA GLU A 18 -13.16 11.49 -28.28
C GLU A 18 -14.41 11.63 -27.42
N VAL A 19 -15.55 11.98 -28.07
CA VAL A 19 -16.84 12.11 -27.42
C VAL A 19 -17.71 10.93 -27.81
N PHE A 20 -18.10 10.13 -26.84
CA PHE A 20 -19.07 9.06 -27.05
C PHE A 20 -20.34 9.36 -26.22
N GLY A 21 -21.44 9.62 -26.91
CA GLY A 21 -22.67 10.11 -26.28
C GLY A 21 -22.47 11.51 -25.68
N ARG A 22 -22.62 11.64 -24.35
CA ARG A 22 -22.41 12.89 -23.61
C ARG A 22 -21.14 12.88 -22.76
N GLN A 23 -20.30 11.86 -22.89
CA GLN A 23 -19.09 11.69 -22.10
C GLN A 23 -17.84 11.87 -22.97
N LEU A 24 -16.81 12.47 -22.39
CA LEU A 24 -15.50 12.68 -22.99
C LEU A 24 -14.59 11.53 -22.54
N TYR A 25 -13.97 10.87 -23.49
CA TYR A 25 -12.99 9.80 -23.27
C TYR A 25 -11.62 10.24 -23.78
N ILE A 26 -10.56 9.76 -23.13
CA ILE A 26 -9.19 9.95 -23.57
C ILE A 26 -8.86 8.78 -24.51
N THR A 27 -8.29 9.08 -25.68
CA THR A 27 -7.82 8.07 -26.63
C THR A 27 -6.53 7.42 -26.16
N GLU A 28 -6.14 6.28 -26.76
CA GLU A 28 -4.86 5.64 -26.46
C GLU A 28 -3.68 6.60 -26.72
N PHE A 29 -3.71 7.29 -27.88
CA PHE A 29 -2.74 8.34 -28.20
C PHE A 29 -2.76 9.48 -27.16
N GLY A 30 -3.95 9.90 -26.70
CA GLY A 30 -4.10 10.90 -25.65
C GLY A 30 -3.46 10.48 -24.33
N LEU A 31 -3.55 9.19 -23.97
CA LEU A 31 -2.88 8.66 -22.78
C LEU A 31 -1.35 8.68 -22.93
N GLU A 32 -0.81 8.33 -24.09
CA GLU A 32 0.62 8.40 -24.37
C GLU A 32 1.15 9.83 -24.27
N ILE A 33 0.45 10.80 -24.88
CA ILE A 33 0.81 12.22 -24.80
C ILE A 33 0.73 12.74 -23.35
N ALA A 34 -0.29 12.34 -22.59
CA ALA A 34 -0.40 12.70 -21.17
C ALA A 34 0.78 12.19 -20.33
N GLN A 35 1.25 10.95 -20.59
CA GLN A 35 2.43 10.39 -19.92
C GLN A 35 3.71 11.15 -20.28
N ILE A 36 3.87 11.56 -21.56
CA ILE A 36 5.01 12.37 -22.00
C ILE A 36 4.96 13.76 -21.35
N ALA A 37 3.80 14.41 -21.35
CA ALA A 37 3.61 15.72 -20.73
C ALA A 37 3.90 15.68 -19.21
N GLN A 38 3.49 14.60 -18.54
CA GLN A 38 3.80 14.40 -17.12
C GLN A 38 5.31 14.26 -16.88
N ARG A 39 6.04 13.55 -17.75
CA ARG A 39 7.51 13.43 -17.66
C ARG A 39 8.18 14.80 -17.84
N ILE A 40 7.76 15.58 -18.83
CA ILE A 40 8.29 16.93 -19.07
C ILE A 40 8.04 17.83 -17.86
N SER A 41 6.84 17.81 -17.29
CA SER A 41 6.50 18.57 -16.08
C SER A 41 7.39 18.18 -14.90
N ASN A 42 7.65 16.89 -14.72
CA ASN A 42 8.54 16.38 -13.67
C ASN A 42 10.00 16.85 -13.88
N GLU A 43 10.50 16.84 -15.12
CA GLU A 43 11.85 17.33 -15.44
C GLU A 43 11.98 18.86 -15.24
N MET A 44 10.95 19.65 -15.53
CA MET A 44 10.94 21.10 -15.22
C MET A 44 11.04 21.35 -13.71
N LEU A 45 10.28 20.60 -12.89
CA LEU A 45 10.39 20.69 -11.43
C LEU A 45 11.78 20.25 -10.96
N ALA A 46 12.40 19.28 -11.61
CA ALA A 46 13.75 18.83 -11.29
C ALA A 46 14.81 19.93 -11.49
N ILE A 47 14.63 20.84 -12.45
CA ILE A 47 15.53 21.98 -12.64
C ILE A 47 15.49 22.92 -11.42
N ASP A 48 14.31 23.26 -10.95
CA ASP A 48 14.13 24.11 -9.76
C ASP A 48 14.74 23.43 -8.53
N TYR A 49 14.52 22.14 -8.36
CA TYR A 49 15.10 21.34 -7.25
C TYR A 49 16.63 21.28 -7.32
N GLN A 50 17.21 21.07 -8.50
CA GLN A 50 18.68 21.10 -8.69
C GLN A 50 19.26 22.45 -8.27
N SER A 51 18.62 23.54 -8.62
CA SER A 51 19.03 24.89 -8.21
C SER A 51 19.07 25.04 -6.68
N GLN A 52 18.11 24.45 -5.96
CA GLN A 52 18.07 24.49 -4.50
C GLN A 52 19.12 23.53 -3.88
N VAL A 53 19.34 22.36 -4.47
CA VAL A 53 20.38 21.40 -4.03
C VAL A 53 21.77 22.02 -4.12
N TYR A 54 22.06 22.81 -5.17
CA TYR A 54 23.30 23.59 -5.26
C TYR A 54 23.47 24.61 -4.12
N LYS A 55 22.36 25.04 -3.51
CA LYS A 55 22.36 25.91 -2.32
C LYS A 55 22.43 25.12 -1.01
N GLY A 56 22.58 23.79 -1.08
CA GLY A 56 22.65 22.91 0.09
C GLY A 56 21.29 22.62 0.75
N VAL A 57 20.18 22.95 0.10
CA VAL A 57 18.82 22.78 0.62
C VAL A 57 18.15 21.63 -0.12
N LEU A 58 17.86 20.53 0.58
CA LEU A 58 17.03 19.47 0.03
C LEU A 58 15.57 19.94 0.01
N CYS A 59 14.98 19.97 -1.17
CA CYS A 59 13.57 20.29 -1.37
C CYS A 59 13.01 19.45 -2.52
N GLY A 60 11.70 19.47 -2.67
CA GLY A 60 11.02 18.76 -3.72
C GLY A 60 9.87 17.93 -3.17
N LYS A 61 9.18 17.22 -4.05
CA LYS A 61 8.03 16.39 -3.70
C LYS A 61 8.44 14.91 -3.69
N LEU A 62 8.20 14.23 -2.57
CA LEU A 62 8.32 12.80 -2.42
C LEU A 62 6.94 12.17 -2.53
N LYS A 63 6.73 11.33 -3.54
CA LYS A 63 5.45 10.68 -3.82
C LYS A 63 5.50 9.19 -3.48
N ILE A 64 4.58 8.74 -2.65
CA ILE A 64 4.54 7.35 -2.19
C ILE A 64 3.12 6.79 -2.28
N ALA A 65 2.93 5.67 -2.98
CA ALA A 65 1.68 4.91 -2.93
C ALA A 65 1.76 3.85 -1.83
N VAL A 66 0.72 3.73 -1.02
CA VAL A 66 0.73 2.87 0.18
C VAL A 66 -0.50 1.97 0.18
N VAL A 67 -0.31 0.68 0.38
CA VAL A 67 -1.47 -0.21 0.59
C VAL A 67 -2.20 0.15 1.88
N SER A 68 -3.49 -0.07 1.89
CA SER A 68 -4.43 0.36 2.95
C SER A 68 -3.96 0.07 4.39
N THR A 69 -3.25 -1.03 4.64
CA THR A 69 -2.65 -1.34 5.95
C THR A 69 -1.30 -0.68 6.19
N GLY A 70 -0.61 -0.28 5.13
CA GLY A 70 0.67 0.42 5.20
C GLY A 70 0.56 1.83 5.82
N LYS A 71 -0.67 2.38 5.93
CA LYS A 71 -0.94 3.63 6.68
C LYS A 71 -0.53 3.54 8.16
N TYR A 72 -0.46 2.34 8.72
CA TYR A 72 0.01 2.11 10.09
C TYR A 72 1.54 1.98 10.19
N VAL A 73 2.23 1.91 9.05
CA VAL A 73 3.68 1.70 8.94
C VAL A 73 4.38 2.96 8.43
N MET A 74 3.96 3.44 7.25
CA MET A 74 4.67 4.47 6.49
C MET A 74 4.93 5.76 7.27
N PRO A 75 3.99 6.34 8.03
CA PRO A 75 4.23 7.59 8.76
C PRO A 75 5.42 7.54 9.71
N TYR A 76 5.69 6.41 10.34
CA TYR A 76 6.82 6.25 11.25
C TYR A 76 8.18 6.28 10.53
N PHE A 77 8.24 5.76 9.31
CA PHE A 77 9.44 5.80 8.48
C PHE A 77 9.66 7.14 7.78
N LEU A 78 8.65 8.03 7.81
CA LEU A 78 8.72 9.37 7.21
C LEU A 78 8.99 10.46 8.23
N ASN A 79 8.58 10.29 9.48
CA ASN A 79 8.59 11.34 10.49
C ASN A 79 9.95 12.04 10.62
N ASP A 80 11.00 11.28 10.90
CA ASP A 80 12.32 11.83 11.17
C ASP A 80 12.95 12.41 9.90
N PHE A 81 12.63 11.85 8.73
CA PHE A 81 13.06 12.39 7.44
C PHE A 81 12.47 13.78 7.19
N ILE A 82 11.16 13.94 7.38
CA ILE A 82 10.49 15.24 7.17
C ILE A 82 10.93 16.28 8.21
N GLN A 83 11.16 15.87 9.45
CA GLN A 83 11.74 16.77 10.46
C GLN A 83 13.14 17.26 10.07
N LYS A 84 13.96 16.37 9.49
CA LYS A 84 15.31 16.69 9.03
C LYS A 84 15.31 17.56 7.77
N TYR A 85 14.32 17.39 6.89
CA TYR A 85 14.22 18.07 5.60
C TYR A 85 12.86 18.78 5.44
N PRO A 86 12.62 19.89 6.17
CA PRO A 86 11.31 20.54 6.25
C PRO A 86 10.82 21.17 4.93
N ASN A 87 11.71 21.33 3.94
CA ASN A 87 11.36 21.86 2.61
C ASN A 87 10.96 20.75 1.61
N VAL A 88 10.82 19.50 2.09
CA VAL A 88 10.31 18.39 1.28
C VAL A 88 8.80 18.30 1.43
N ASP A 89 8.11 18.41 0.31
CA ASP A 89 6.67 18.12 0.22
C ASP A 89 6.42 16.62 0.13
N LEU A 90 5.41 16.14 0.86
CA LEU A 90 5.05 14.73 0.89
C LEU A 90 3.65 14.51 0.31
N GLU A 91 3.56 13.60 -0.65
CA GLU A 91 2.29 13.14 -1.22
C GLU A 91 2.15 11.64 -1.02
N ILE A 92 1.13 11.22 -0.26
CA ILE A 92 0.88 9.81 0.05
C ILE A 92 -0.50 9.43 -0.47
N GLU A 93 -0.55 8.48 -1.40
CA GLU A 93 -1.80 7.88 -1.85
C GLU A 93 -2.02 6.54 -1.15
N VAL A 94 -3.15 6.38 -0.46
CA VAL A 94 -3.50 5.15 0.26
C VAL A 94 -4.64 4.43 -0.45
N THR A 95 -4.36 3.25 -0.99
CA THR A 95 -5.34 2.46 -1.73
C THR A 95 -5.08 0.94 -1.58
N ASN A 96 -5.70 0.07 -2.40
CA ASN A 96 -5.42 -1.36 -2.37
C ASN A 96 -4.18 -1.74 -3.18
N ARG A 97 -3.68 -2.98 -2.98
CA ARG A 97 -2.44 -3.45 -3.63
C ARG A 97 -2.49 -3.36 -5.16
N LYS A 98 -3.61 -3.77 -5.76
CA LYS A 98 -3.75 -3.73 -7.22
C LYS A 98 -3.53 -2.31 -7.75
N LYS A 99 -4.22 -1.32 -7.16
CA LYS A 99 -4.10 0.08 -7.57
C LYS A 99 -2.72 0.67 -7.25
N VAL A 100 -2.14 0.34 -6.09
CA VAL A 100 -0.77 0.76 -5.74
C VAL A 100 0.24 0.28 -6.78
N LEU A 101 0.14 -0.96 -7.23
CA LEU A 101 1.04 -1.50 -8.26
C LEU A 101 0.81 -0.87 -9.64
N GLU A 102 -0.44 -0.55 -10.00
CA GLU A 102 -0.77 0.20 -11.22
C GLU A 102 -0.13 1.59 -11.21
N ILE A 103 -0.28 2.35 -10.12
CA ILE A 103 0.31 3.68 -9.92
C ILE A 103 1.84 3.62 -10.05
N LEU A 104 2.48 2.63 -9.40
CA LEU A 104 3.92 2.44 -9.50
C LEU A 104 4.35 2.10 -10.92
N LYS A 105 3.66 1.15 -11.59
CA LYS A 105 3.96 0.72 -12.97
C LYS A 105 3.83 1.86 -13.97
N ASN A 106 2.88 2.78 -13.75
CA ASN A 106 2.70 4.00 -14.53
C ASN A 106 3.72 5.10 -14.21
N ASN A 107 4.64 4.86 -13.27
CA ASN A 107 5.65 5.85 -12.83
C ASN A 107 5.04 7.14 -12.25
N GLU A 108 3.88 7.07 -11.61
CA GLU A 108 3.18 8.21 -11.00
C GLU A 108 3.74 8.55 -9.61
N VAL A 109 4.43 7.60 -8.95
CA VAL A 109 5.06 7.75 -7.63
C VAL A 109 6.52 7.34 -7.63
N ASP A 110 7.28 7.77 -6.62
CA ASP A 110 8.68 7.41 -6.45
C ASP A 110 8.81 6.02 -5.84
N PHE A 111 7.97 5.74 -4.86
CA PHE A 111 7.96 4.46 -4.14
C PHE A 111 6.54 3.95 -3.95
N ALA A 112 6.46 2.64 -3.71
CA ALA A 112 5.23 2.02 -3.22
C ALA A 112 5.52 1.15 -2.00
N LEU A 113 4.66 1.21 -0.97
CA LEU A 113 4.73 0.33 0.20
C LEU A 113 3.73 -0.81 0.05
N VAL A 114 4.22 -2.04 0.02
CA VAL A 114 3.42 -3.25 -0.13
C VAL A 114 3.85 -4.34 0.85
N SER A 115 2.95 -5.27 1.18
CA SER A 115 3.26 -6.46 1.99
C SER A 115 3.38 -7.75 1.17
N VAL A 116 3.11 -7.67 -0.13
CA VAL A 116 3.30 -8.75 -1.11
C VAL A 116 3.86 -8.13 -2.37
N LEU A 117 5.03 -8.59 -2.78
CA LEU A 117 5.70 -8.10 -3.99
C LEU A 117 4.89 -8.44 -5.25
N PRO A 118 5.02 -7.67 -6.35
CA PRO A 118 4.49 -8.06 -7.65
C PRO A 118 5.25 -9.27 -8.19
N ASP A 119 4.57 -10.08 -8.98
CA ASP A 119 5.10 -11.24 -9.71
C ASP A 119 5.09 -11.03 -11.24
N ASP A 120 4.42 -9.98 -11.72
CA ASP A 120 4.22 -9.66 -13.14
C ASP A 120 5.21 -8.62 -13.69
N PHE A 121 5.98 -7.93 -12.83
CA PHE A 121 7.04 -7.00 -13.22
C PHE A 121 8.15 -6.88 -12.18
N ALA A 122 9.35 -6.51 -12.63
CA ALA A 122 10.51 -6.35 -11.77
C ALA A 122 10.43 -5.07 -10.91
N VAL A 123 10.88 -5.15 -9.67
CA VAL A 123 11.02 -4.01 -8.74
C VAL A 123 12.33 -4.10 -7.97
N THR A 124 12.87 -2.96 -7.57
CA THR A 124 13.83 -2.90 -6.47
C THR A 124 13.06 -2.85 -5.14
N SER A 125 13.59 -3.44 -4.09
CA SER A 125 12.86 -3.61 -2.84
C SER A 125 13.77 -3.34 -1.63
N GLU A 126 13.29 -2.53 -0.71
CA GLU A 126 13.87 -2.31 0.61
C GLU A 126 12.90 -2.87 1.67
N THR A 127 13.31 -3.92 2.37
CA THR A 127 12.50 -4.54 3.43
C THR A 127 12.56 -3.70 4.70
N LEU A 128 11.38 -3.41 5.29
CA LEU A 128 11.24 -2.58 6.48
C LEU A 128 10.99 -3.42 7.73
N ILE A 129 9.82 -4.04 7.83
CA ILE A 129 9.40 -4.81 9.01
C ILE A 129 8.60 -6.05 8.62
N THR A 130 8.53 -7.01 9.55
CA THR A 130 7.67 -8.19 9.41
C THR A 130 6.20 -7.82 9.60
N ASN A 131 5.35 -8.34 8.72
CA ASN A 131 3.91 -8.24 8.80
C ASN A 131 3.34 -9.57 9.29
N LYS A 132 2.70 -9.60 10.45
CA LYS A 132 2.04 -10.77 11.02
C LYS A 132 0.53 -10.65 10.91
N LEU A 133 -0.11 -11.65 10.32
CA LEU A 133 -1.56 -11.71 10.17
C LEU A 133 -2.11 -12.84 11.03
N PHE A 134 -3.17 -12.55 11.78
CA PHE A 134 -3.84 -13.49 12.66
C PHE A 134 -5.31 -13.62 12.31
N LEU A 135 -5.90 -14.78 12.56
CA LEU A 135 -7.36 -14.89 12.64
C LEU A 135 -7.83 -14.15 13.89
N MET A 136 -8.77 -13.24 13.71
CA MET A 136 -9.31 -12.42 14.79
C MET A 136 -10.83 -12.46 14.83
N GLY A 137 -11.38 -12.38 16.04
CA GLY A 137 -12.81 -12.31 16.33
C GLY A 137 -13.10 -11.34 17.48
N LYS A 138 -14.39 -11.02 17.66
CA LYS A 138 -14.87 -10.17 18.77
C LYS A 138 -14.63 -10.83 20.14
N ASN A 139 -14.87 -12.12 20.23
CA ASN A 139 -14.74 -12.89 21.47
C ASN A 139 -13.63 -13.92 21.33
N LYS A 140 -13.06 -14.32 22.46
CA LYS A 140 -12.25 -15.54 22.49
C LYS A 140 -13.13 -16.70 22.06
N ALA A 141 -12.75 -17.37 20.99
CA ALA A 141 -13.41 -18.59 20.56
C ALA A 141 -12.49 -19.77 20.87
N ASP A 142 -13.00 -20.68 21.67
CA ASP A 142 -12.36 -21.96 21.93
C ASP A 142 -13.07 -23.02 21.05
N PHE A 143 -12.39 -23.45 20.02
CA PHE A 143 -12.95 -24.40 19.06
C PHE A 143 -12.67 -25.86 19.45
N ASN A 144 -12.12 -26.13 20.63
CA ASN A 144 -11.62 -27.45 21.04
C ASN A 144 -10.64 -28.08 20.01
N THR A 145 -10.16 -27.28 19.07
CA THR A 145 -9.20 -27.67 18.03
C THR A 145 -8.47 -26.45 17.54
N THR A 146 -7.22 -26.61 17.15
CA THR A 146 -6.42 -25.62 16.43
C THR A 146 -6.28 -25.94 14.94
N ASP A 147 -6.90 -27.06 14.48
CA ASP A 147 -6.86 -27.44 13.08
C ASP A 147 -7.54 -26.38 12.21
N ALA A 148 -6.82 -25.90 11.22
CA ALA A 148 -7.26 -24.78 10.40
C ALA A 148 -8.51 -25.13 9.58
N ILE A 149 -8.60 -26.34 9.03
CA ILE A 149 -9.76 -26.76 8.22
C ILE A 149 -11.02 -26.75 9.09
N ASP A 150 -10.94 -27.35 10.28
CA ASP A 150 -12.04 -27.40 11.22
C ASP A 150 -12.51 -26.03 11.69
N VAL A 151 -11.58 -25.12 11.96
CA VAL A 151 -11.92 -23.76 12.39
C VAL A 151 -12.58 -22.98 11.26
N PHE A 152 -11.96 -22.89 10.09
CA PHE A 152 -12.45 -22.06 8.99
C PHE A 152 -13.75 -22.56 8.35
N THR A 153 -14.07 -23.85 8.46
CA THR A 153 -15.37 -24.38 7.99
C THR A 153 -16.54 -24.01 8.91
N LYS A 154 -16.27 -23.74 10.20
CA LYS A 154 -17.29 -23.48 11.22
C LYS A 154 -17.61 -22.00 11.44
N ILE A 155 -16.78 -21.09 10.92
CA ILE A 155 -16.90 -19.65 11.20
C ILE A 155 -17.36 -18.84 9.99
N PRO A 156 -18.13 -17.76 10.21
CA PRO A 156 -18.46 -16.81 9.15
C PRO A 156 -17.24 -15.91 8.87
N MET A 157 -16.65 -16.05 7.68
CA MET A 157 -15.48 -15.26 7.29
C MET A 157 -15.85 -13.96 6.60
N LEU A 158 -15.18 -12.88 7.04
CA LEU A 158 -15.24 -11.56 6.42
C LEU A 158 -13.97 -11.34 5.61
N PHE A 159 -14.13 -10.96 4.36
CA PHE A 159 -13.04 -10.80 3.40
C PHE A 159 -12.82 -9.34 3.02
N ARG A 160 -11.60 -9.01 2.67
CA ARG A 160 -11.29 -7.83 1.89
C ARG A 160 -11.73 -8.02 0.44
N GLU A 161 -11.81 -6.91 -0.30
CA GLU A 161 -12.08 -6.89 -1.74
C GLU A 161 -10.98 -7.60 -2.54
N ALA A 162 -11.32 -8.01 -3.77
CA ALA A 162 -10.34 -8.47 -4.74
C ALA A 162 -9.30 -7.37 -5.01
N GLY A 163 -8.01 -7.75 -5.10
CA GLY A 163 -6.90 -6.80 -5.25
C GLY A 163 -6.29 -6.32 -3.91
N SER A 164 -6.85 -6.70 -2.76
CA SER A 164 -6.25 -6.50 -1.44
C SER A 164 -5.06 -7.43 -1.21
N GLY A 165 -3.92 -6.89 -0.74
CA GLY A 165 -2.77 -7.71 -0.34
C GLY A 165 -3.05 -8.62 0.86
N THR A 166 -3.82 -8.16 1.85
CA THR A 166 -4.25 -8.97 3.00
C THR A 166 -5.08 -10.17 2.54
N ARG A 167 -6.03 -9.95 1.62
CA ARG A 167 -6.82 -11.03 1.04
C ARG A 167 -5.95 -12.02 0.28
N LEU A 168 -5.02 -11.54 -0.54
CA LEU A 168 -4.11 -12.40 -1.30
C LEU A 168 -3.30 -13.33 -0.39
N VAL A 169 -2.74 -12.80 0.69
CA VAL A 169 -1.98 -13.61 1.68
C VAL A 169 -2.88 -14.68 2.29
N MET A 170 -4.09 -14.34 2.68
CA MET A 170 -5.07 -15.26 3.26
C MET A 170 -5.50 -16.34 2.24
N GLU A 171 -5.83 -15.97 1.02
CA GLU A 171 -6.23 -16.91 -0.04
C GLU A 171 -5.10 -17.87 -0.42
N ASN A 172 -3.85 -17.39 -0.45
CA ASN A 172 -2.67 -18.24 -0.67
C ASN A 172 -2.50 -19.26 0.48
N TYR A 173 -2.72 -18.85 1.73
CA TYR A 173 -2.70 -19.76 2.86
C TYR A 173 -3.81 -20.82 2.75
N PHE A 174 -5.03 -20.41 2.41
CA PHE A 174 -6.16 -21.34 2.23
C PHE A 174 -5.89 -22.33 1.10
N LYS A 175 -5.41 -21.87 -0.04
CA LYS A 175 -5.05 -22.71 -1.18
C LYS A 175 -3.97 -23.76 -0.80
N LYS A 176 -2.91 -23.30 -0.12
CA LYS A 176 -1.79 -24.17 0.30
C LYS A 176 -2.24 -25.27 1.27
N ASN A 177 -3.23 -25.00 2.11
CA ASN A 177 -3.71 -25.92 3.15
C ASN A 177 -5.04 -26.61 2.78
N ASN A 178 -5.52 -26.49 1.54
CA ASN A 178 -6.79 -27.04 1.05
C ASN A 178 -8.01 -26.62 1.91
N ILE A 179 -8.01 -25.38 2.41
CA ILE A 179 -9.08 -24.81 3.23
C ILE A 179 -10.14 -24.22 2.31
N TYR A 180 -11.38 -24.66 2.46
CA TYR A 180 -12.54 -24.11 1.79
C TYR A 180 -13.43 -23.42 2.82
N CYS A 181 -13.49 -22.10 2.75
CA CYS A 181 -14.40 -21.33 3.60
C CYS A 181 -15.35 -20.46 2.78
N LYS A 182 -16.57 -20.30 3.28
CA LYS A 182 -17.57 -19.46 2.63
C LYS A 182 -17.40 -18.01 3.06
N THR A 183 -17.23 -17.13 2.09
CA THR A 183 -17.28 -15.68 2.35
C THR A 183 -18.70 -15.28 2.76
N LYS A 184 -18.84 -14.74 3.97
CA LYS A 184 -20.10 -14.17 4.44
C LYS A 184 -20.29 -12.73 3.96
N MET A 185 -19.21 -11.95 3.98
CA MET A 185 -19.24 -10.52 3.64
C MET A 185 -17.90 -10.11 3.02
N GLN A 186 -17.94 -9.15 2.10
CA GLN A 186 -16.76 -8.52 1.52
C GLN A 186 -16.79 -7.02 1.77
N LEU A 187 -15.66 -6.45 2.19
CA LEU A 187 -15.50 -5.03 2.53
C LEU A 187 -14.24 -4.45 1.89
N THR A 188 -14.25 -3.16 1.56
CA THR A 188 -13.24 -2.50 0.73
C THR A 188 -12.09 -1.84 1.49
N SER A 189 -12.06 -1.95 2.83
CA SER A 189 -10.94 -1.45 3.62
C SER A 189 -10.67 -2.35 4.83
N ASN A 190 -9.40 -2.37 5.32
CA ASN A 190 -9.06 -3.10 6.54
C ASN A 190 -9.81 -2.55 7.76
N GLU A 191 -10.03 -1.23 7.81
CA GLU A 191 -10.77 -0.60 8.89
C GLU A 191 -12.22 -1.09 8.91
N ALA A 192 -12.88 -1.12 7.74
CA ALA A 192 -14.25 -1.62 7.64
C ALA A 192 -14.37 -3.09 8.06
N VAL A 193 -13.42 -3.96 7.65
CA VAL A 193 -13.37 -5.36 8.10
C VAL A 193 -13.17 -5.44 9.62
N LYS A 194 -12.22 -4.67 10.16
CA LYS A 194 -11.94 -4.62 11.61
C LYS A 194 -13.20 -4.23 12.38
N GLN A 195 -13.88 -3.17 11.99
CA GLN A 195 -15.13 -2.72 12.63
C GLN A 195 -16.24 -3.77 12.53
N ALA A 196 -16.35 -4.47 11.42
CA ALA A 196 -17.33 -5.55 11.26
C ALA A 196 -17.04 -6.75 12.20
N VAL A 197 -15.74 -7.07 12.41
CA VAL A 197 -15.32 -8.10 13.38
C VAL A 197 -15.64 -7.65 14.81
N ILE A 198 -15.33 -6.40 15.18
CA ILE A 198 -15.66 -5.83 16.50
C ILE A 198 -17.16 -5.84 16.75
N ALA A 199 -17.96 -5.52 15.74
CA ALA A 199 -19.42 -5.62 15.81
C ALA A 199 -19.96 -7.07 15.97
N GLY A 200 -19.11 -8.08 15.78
CA GLY A 200 -19.47 -9.50 15.91
C GLY A 200 -20.11 -10.11 14.66
N LEU A 201 -19.93 -9.50 13.49
CA LEU A 201 -20.50 -10.00 12.23
C LEU A 201 -19.80 -11.25 11.70
N GLY A 202 -18.59 -11.54 12.20
CA GLY A 202 -17.80 -12.70 11.81
C GLY A 202 -16.34 -12.59 12.21
N PHE A 203 -15.50 -13.39 11.58
CA PHE A 203 -14.06 -13.46 11.80
C PHE A 203 -13.32 -12.99 10.55
N SER A 204 -12.10 -12.51 10.73
CA SER A 204 -11.24 -12.18 9.59
C SER A 204 -9.76 -12.39 9.89
N VAL A 205 -8.99 -12.60 8.85
CA VAL A 205 -7.52 -12.56 8.95
C VAL A 205 -7.07 -11.11 8.83
N LEU A 206 -6.56 -10.56 9.93
CA LEU A 206 -6.16 -9.16 10.04
C LEU A 206 -4.68 -9.03 10.38
N PRO A 207 -3.99 -8.03 9.81
CA PRO A 207 -2.62 -7.71 10.20
C PRO A 207 -2.61 -7.07 11.59
N VAL A 208 -1.80 -7.61 12.50
CA VAL A 208 -1.70 -7.16 13.89
C VAL A 208 -1.36 -5.67 14.00
N ILE A 209 -0.58 -5.16 13.05
CA ILE A 209 -0.16 -3.75 13.00
C ILE A 209 -1.33 -2.76 13.03
N GLY A 210 -2.48 -3.14 12.48
CA GLY A 210 -3.69 -2.31 12.45
C GLY A 210 -4.67 -2.58 13.60
N CYS A 211 -4.31 -3.41 14.58
CA CYS A 211 -5.22 -3.89 15.64
C CYS A 211 -4.65 -3.70 17.07
N LYS A 212 -3.56 -2.91 17.22
CA LYS A 212 -2.84 -2.74 18.51
C LYS A 212 -3.77 -2.32 19.66
N ASN A 213 -4.57 -1.29 19.43
CA ASN A 213 -5.41 -0.71 20.47
C ASN A 213 -6.59 -1.64 20.79
N GLU A 214 -7.20 -2.22 19.78
CA GLU A 214 -8.35 -3.11 19.91
C GLU A 214 -7.99 -4.41 20.64
N LEU A 215 -6.79 -4.93 20.38
CA LEU A 215 -6.25 -6.08 21.12
C LEU A 215 -5.95 -5.72 22.57
N LYS A 216 -5.35 -4.56 22.82
CA LYS A 216 -5.06 -4.07 24.16
C LYS A 216 -6.33 -3.81 24.98
N ASN A 217 -7.37 -3.29 24.33
CA ASN A 217 -8.66 -2.98 24.95
C ASN A 217 -9.62 -4.18 25.00
N HIS A 218 -9.19 -5.36 24.53
CA HIS A 218 -10.01 -6.56 24.44
C HIS A 218 -11.27 -6.44 23.59
N GLU A 219 -11.27 -5.53 22.60
CA GLU A 219 -12.33 -5.41 21.61
C GLU A 219 -12.17 -6.43 20.48
N LEU A 220 -10.95 -6.91 20.27
CA LEU A 220 -10.57 -8.01 19.39
C LEU A 220 -9.76 -9.04 20.14
N HIS A 221 -9.89 -10.29 19.70
CA HIS A 221 -9.13 -11.41 20.23
C HIS A 221 -8.50 -12.20 19.09
N ILE A 222 -7.24 -12.60 19.29
CA ILE A 222 -6.56 -13.54 18.40
C ILE A 222 -7.13 -14.93 18.68
N ILE A 223 -7.50 -15.61 17.59
CA ILE A 223 -7.97 -17.00 17.61
C ILE A 223 -6.78 -17.89 17.27
N ASN A 224 -6.50 -18.84 18.13
CA ASN A 224 -5.40 -19.75 17.93
C ASN A 224 -5.75 -20.79 16.85
N VAL A 225 -4.98 -20.75 15.76
CA VAL A 225 -5.14 -21.65 14.61
C VAL A 225 -3.77 -22.13 14.16
N ALA A 226 -3.63 -23.40 13.84
CA ALA A 226 -2.39 -23.97 13.34
C ALA A 226 -1.93 -23.23 12.06
N GLY A 227 -0.63 -22.92 11.99
CA GLY A 227 -0.04 -22.16 10.88
C GLY A 227 -0.20 -20.64 10.94
N PHE A 228 -0.78 -20.11 12.02
CA PHE A 228 -0.78 -18.66 12.29
C PHE A 228 0.28 -18.29 13.33
N PRO A 229 0.85 -17.07 13.26
CA PRO A 229 0.56 -16.01 12.29
C PRO A 229 1.06 -16.34 10.88
N ILE A 230 0.29 -15.92 9.87
CA ILE A 230 0.80 -15.87 8.51
C ILE A 230 1.75 -14.67 8.43
N GLN A 231 2.95 -14.89 7.89
CA GLN A 231 3.97 -13.84 7.83
C GLN A 231 4.21 -13.39 6.39
N SER A 232 4.44 -12.11 6.23
CA SER A 232 4.95 -11.46 5.03
C SER A 232 5.87 -10.31 5.45
N GLN A 233 6.45 -9.57 4.49
CA GLN A 233 7.34 -8.46 4.79
C GLN A 233 6.76 -7.16 4.23
N TRP A 234 6.83 -6.09 4.99
CA TRP A 234 6.60 -4.76 4.47
C TRP A 234 7.82 -4.33 3.66
N ASN A 235 7.58 -4.03 2.39
CA ASN A 235 8.61 -3.64 1.45
C ASN A 235 8.27 -2.28 0.83
N LEU A 236 9.24 -1.37 0.87
CA LEU A 236 9.24 -0.18 0.04
C LEU A 236 9.85 -0.57 -1.30
N ILE A 237 9.10 -0.42 -2.37
CA ILE A 237 9.50 -0.85 -3.72
C ILE A 237 9.55 0.34 -4.68
N ALA A 238 10.42 0.24 -5.67
CA ALA A 238 10.53 1.20 -6.78
C ALA A 238 10.73 0.47 -8.11
N LEU A 239 10.49 1.16 -9.23
CA LEU A 239 10.81 0.63 -10.54
C LEU A 239 12.33 0.51 -10.71
N PRO A 240 12.84 -0.61 -11.26
CA PRO A 240 14.25 -0.73 -11.56
C PRO A 240 14.64 0.29 -12.65
N ASN A 241 15.87 0.79 -12.59
CA ASN A 241 16.41 1.76 -13.55
C ASN A 241 15.67 3.10 -13.64
N LYS A 242 14.73 3.40 -12.72
CA LYS A 242 14.14 4.74 -12.62
C LYS A 242 15.23 5.70 -12.15
N LYS A 243 15.45 6.78 -12.92
CA LYS A 243 16.24 7.92 -12.44
C LYS A 243 15.45 8.61 -11.32
N MET A 244 15.90 8.41 -10.10
CA MET A 244 15.25 9.01 -8.93
C MET A 244 15.49 10.51 -8.88
N ALA A 245 14.49 11.25 -8.42
CA ALA A 245 14.69 12.64 -8.02
C ALA A 245 15.59 12.71 -6.77
N PRO A 246 16.37 13.78 -6.57
CA PRO A 246 17.29 13.91 -5.42
C PRO A 246 16.63 13.65 -4.07
N VAL A 247 15.37 14.08 -3.89
CA VAL A 247 14.60 13.85 -2.66
C VAL A 247 14.30 12.36 -2.43
N ALA A 248 13.96 11.62 -3.50
CA ALA A 248 13.67 10.20 -3.42
C ALA A 248 14.95 9.38 -3.13
N GLU A 249 16.05 9.74 -3.77
CA GLU A 249 17.36 9.12 -3.52
C GLU A 249 17.82 9.37 -2.08
N THR A 250 17.73 10.60 -1.61
CA THR A 250 18.09 10.96 -0.22
C THR A 250 17.20 10.23 0.80
N TYR A 251 15.90 10.09 0.49
CA TYR A 251 15.00 9.36 1.35
C TYR A 251 15.36 7.87 1.42
N LEU A 252 15.69 7.24 0.30
CA LEU A 252 16.11 5.84 0.27
C LEU A 252 17.39 5.62 1.09
N GLN A 253 18.39 6.49 0.94
CA GLN A 253 19.64 6.45 1.73
C GLN A 253 19.37 6.66 3.22
N PHE A 254 18.51 7.61 3.58
CA PHE A 254 18.07 7.83 4.95
C PHE A 254 17.41 6.58 5.52
N LEU A 255 16.47 6.00 4.78
CA LEU A 255 15.73 4.80 5.20
C LEU A 255 16.67 3.61 5.42
N GLN A 256 17.62 3.36 4.51
CA GLN A 256 18.61 2.28 4.65
C GLN A 256 19.45 2.42 5.91
N LYS A 257 19.73 3.65 6.32
CA LYS A 257 20.52 3.92 7.52
C LYS A 257 19.72 3.81 8.81
N GLU A 258 18.47 4.32 8.82
CA GLU A 258 17.71 4.56 10.05
C GLU A 258 16.61 3.50 10.30
N LYS A 259 16.29 2.64 9.32
CA LYS A 259 15.14 1.71 9.41
C LYS A 259 15.18 0.78 10.62
N GLU A 260 16.36 0.31 11.03
CA GLU A 260 16.48 -0.60 12.17
C GLU A 260 16.12 0.11 13.48
N GLN A 261 16.60 1.33 13.66
CA GLN A 261 16.28 2.14 14.84
C GLN A 261 14.81 2.53 14.86
N ILE A 262 14.25 2.94 13.72
CA ILE A 262 12.82 3.26 13.58
C ILE A 262 11.97 2.02 13.91
N THR A 263 12.36 0.86 13.43
CA THR A 263 11.69 -0.41 13.67
C THR A 263 11.68 -0.76 15.16
N LEU A 264 12.84 -0.72 15.79
CA LEU A 264 12.99 -1.05 17.20
C LEU A 264 12.16 -0.11 18.08
N HIS A 265 12.19 1.19 17.79
CA HIS A 265 11.46 2.17 18.60
C HIS A 265 9.95 2.08 18.49
N ASN A 266 9.43 1.83 17.28
CA ASN A 266 7.99 1.96 17.00
C ASN A 266 7.24 0.64 16.89
N PHE A 267 7.93 -0.47 16.56
CA PHE A 267 7.30 -1.74 16.18
C PHE A 267 7.72 -2.95 17.00
N ASP A 268 8.60 -2.78 18.00
CA ASP A 268 9.06 -3.87 18.90
C ASP A 268 7.88 -4.61 19.57
N TRP A 269 6.79 -3.92 19.87
CA TRP A 269 5.58 -4.49 20.43
C TRP A 269 4.96 -5.62 19.59
N ILE A 270 5.23 -5.70 18.27
CA ILE A 270 4.75 -6.76 17.37
C ILE A 270 5.33 -8.12 17.77
N HIS A 271 6.48 -8.14 18.44
CA HIS A 271 7.12 -9.36 18.91
C HIS A 271 6.38 -10.02 20.08
N GLN A 272 5.45 -9.33 20.71
CA GLN A 272 4.61 -9.86 21.79
C GLN A 272 3.51 -10.82 21.27
N TYR A 273 3.29 -10.81 19.96
CA TYR A 273 2.28 -11.65 19.30
C TYR A 273 2.92 -12.70 18.38
#